data_13a21c1cd0182bbab08692bc713eed00
#
_entry.id   13a21c1cd0182bbab08692bc713eed00
#
_cell.length_a   1.000
_cell.length_b   1.000
_cell.length_c   1.000
_cell.angle_alpha   90.00
_cell.angle_beta   90.00
_cell.angle_gamma   90.00
#
_symmetry.space_group_name_H-M   'P 1'
#
loop_
_entity.id
_entity.type
_entity.pdbx_description
1 polymer ?
#
loop_
_entity_poly.entity_id
_entity_poly.type
_entity_poly.pdbx_seq_one_letter_code
_entity_poly.pdbx_strand_id
1 'polypeptide(L)'
;MMVHMTTTRARLTEAQLGAWRVFLRAHAQITRRLEHELLTEQDLPLASYEVLLHLAEAPGNHLRMTDLADRVLLSRSGLTRLVDRLEADGLVTRASCPSDARGT
;
A
#
# COMPACT_ATOMS: atom_id res chain seq x y z
N MET A 1 24.87 -6.44 -10.86
CA MET A 1 25.16 -5.05 -10.44
C MET A 1 25.31 -4.99 -8.94
N MET A 2 26.30 -4.29 -8.48
CA MET A 2 26.58 -4.17 -7.06
C MET A 2 26.28 -2.74 -6.61
N VAL A 3 25.64 -2.60 -5.45
CA VAL A 3 25.31 -1.30 -4.89
C VAL A 3 26.17 -1.09 -3.64
N HIS A 4 26.84 0.03 -3.57
CA HIS A 4 27.70 0.37 -2.46
C HIS A 4 27.20 1.61 -1.74
N MET A 5 27.38 1.59 -0.42
CA MET A 5 27.18 2.78 0.38
C MET A 5 28.45 3.62 0.32
N THR A 6 28.36 4.83 -0.20
CA THR A 6 29.52 5.69 -0.35
C THR A 6 29.85 6.50 0.90
N THR A 7 28.83 6.87 1.66
CA THR A 7 29.02 7.66 2.87
C THR A 7 27.96 7.25 3.88
N THR A 8 28.39 7.04 5.12
CA THR A 8 27.48 6.73 6.21
C THR A 8 27.36 7.93 7.12
N ARG A 9 26.16 8.47 7.19
CA ARG A 9 25.84 9.53 8.14
C ARG A 9 24.86 9.07 9.19
N ALA A 10 24.69 7.76 9.31
CA ALA A 10 23.80 7.18 10.29
C ALA A 10 24.31 7.47 11.68
N ARG A 11 23.44 7.99 12.53
CA ARG A 11 23.77 8.33 13.91
C ARG A 11 23.07 7.38 14.89
N LEU A 12 22.65 6.23 14.40
CA LEU A 12 21.94 5.27 15.21
C LEU A 12 22.92 4.49 16.08
N THR A 13 22.52 4.25 17.31
CA THR A 13 23.30 3.40 18.23
C THR A 13 23.11 1.92 17.85
N GLU A 14 23.97 1.07 18.40
CA GLU A 14 23.82 -0.38 18.23
C GLU A 14 22.45 -0.88 18.70
N ALA A 15 21.97 -0.35 19.82
CA ALA A 15 20.66 -0.74 20.34
C ALA A 15 19.54 -0.32 19.38
N GLN A 16 19.63 0.88 18.84
CA GLN A 16 18.63 1.38 17.89
C GLN A 16 18.65 0.57 16.60
N LEU A 17 19.84 0.23 16.09
CA LEU A 17 19.95 -0.61 14.91
C LEU A 17 19.40 -2.02 15.17
N GLY A 18 19.64 -2.56 16.34
CA GLY A 18 19.10 -3.86 16.73
C GLY A 18 17.58 -3.86 16.77
N ALA A 19 17.01 -2.81 17.36
CA ALA A 19 15.54 -2.66 17.42
C ALA A 19 14.95 -2.53 16.02
N TRP A 20 15.62 -1.76 15.15
CA TRP A 20 15.17 -1.57 13.77
C TRP A 20 15.18 -2.89 13.01
N ARG A 21 16.26 -3.68 13.16
CA ARG A 21 16.35 -4.99 12.50
C ARG A 21 15.26 -5.95 12.95
N VAL A 22 14.97 -5.98 14.25
CA VAL A 22 13.91 -6.82 14.79
C VAL A 22 12.56 -6.40 14.25
N PHE A 23 12.32 -5.08 14.21
CA PHE A 23 11.08 -4.53 13.66
C PHE A 23 10.91 -4.92 12.19
N LEU A 24 11.94 -4.72 11.38
CA LEU A 24 11.86 -5.05 9.95
C LEU A 24 11.59 -6.53 9.74
N ARG A 25 12.24 -7.39 10.53
CA ARG A 25 12.03 -8.84 10.42
C ARG A 25 10.62 -9.22 10.80
N ALA A 26 10.12 -8.71 11.92
CA ALA A 26 8.76 -8.98 12.37
C ALA A 26 7.75 -8.47 11.35
N HIS A 27 7.96 -7.26 10.84
CA HIS A 27 7.09 -6.67 9.83
C HIS A 27 7.02 -7.56 8.58
N ALA A 28 8.19 -8.03 8.11
CA ALA A 28 8.23 -8.89 6.93
C ALA A 28 7.51 -10.22 7.17
N GLN A 29 7.67 -10.82 8.33
CA GLN A 29 7.01 -12.09 8.66
C GLN A 29 5.50 -11.92 8.75
N ILE A 30 5.03 -10.88 9.42
CA ILE A 30 3.61 -10.60 9.57
C ILE A 30 3.00 -10.32 8.21
N THR A 31 3.66 -9.50 7.39
CA THR A 31 3.18 -9.15 6.06
C THR A 31 3.03 -10.40 5.19
N ARG A 32 4.04 -11.26 5.17
CA ARG A 32 3.98 -12.50 4.38
C ARG A 32 2.84 -13.40 4.84
N ARG A 33 2.62 -13.49 6.14
CA ARG A 33 1.55 -14.31 6.67
C ARG A 33 0.18 -13.78 6.30
N LEU A 34 0.00 -12.47 6.42
CA LEU A 34 -1.25 -11.83 6.02
C LEU A 34 -1.50 -12.00 4.54
N GLU A 35 -0.48 -11.82 3.70
CA GLU A 35 -0.62 -12.02 2.27
C GLU A 35 -1.06 -13.46 1.95
N HIS A 36 -0.43 -14.42 2.62
CA HIS A 36 -0.78 -15.83 2.41
C HIS A 36 -2.22 -16.11 2.81
N GLU A 37 -2.65 -15.63 3.97
CA GLU A 37 -4.02 -15.84 4.44
C GLU A 37 -5.05 -15.16 3.55
N LEU A 38 -4.76 -13.93 3.12
CA LEU A 38 -5.67 -13.22 2.22
C LEU A 38 -5.80 -13.92 0.88
N LEU A 39 -4.70 -14.42 0.32
CA LEU A 39 -4.74 -15.12 -0.95
C LEU A 39 -5.43 -16.47 -0.84
N THR A 40 -5.21 -17.22 0.24
CA THR A 40 -5.80 -18.54 0.39
C THR A 40 -7.26 -18.49 0.80
N GLU A 41 -7.64 -17.55 1.64
CA GLU A 41 -9.00 -17.49 2.17
C GLU A 41 -9.92 -16.55 1.40
N GLN A 42 -9.39 -15.45 0.90
CA GLN A 42 -10.18 -14.41 0.26
C GLN A 42 -9.82 -14.19 -1.22
N ASP A 43 -8.78 -14.88 -1.71
CA ASP A 43 -8.25 -14.65 -3.06
C ASP A 43 -7.98 -13.17 -3.31
N LEU A 44 -7.40 -12.51 -2.33
CA LEU A 44 -7.21 -11.06 -2.34
C LEU A 44 -5.75 -10.71 -2.02
N PRO A 45 -5.03 -10.08 -2.95
CA PRO A 45 -3.68 -9.59 -2.66
C PRO A 45 -3.70 -8.53 -1.55
N LEU A 46 -2.63 -8.46 -0.78
CA LEU A 46 -2.55 -7.51 0.33
C LEU A 46 -2.76 -6.06 -0.13
N ALA A 47 -2.18 -5.67 -1.27
CA ALA A 47 -2.34 -4.32 -1.79
C ALA A 47 -3.81 -4.01 -2.08
N SER A 48 -4.56 -4.98 -2.60
CA SER A 48 -6.00 -4.83 -2.84
C SER A 48 -6.74 -4.64 -1.52
N TYR A 49 -6.40 -5.42 -0.52
CA TYR A 49 -6.99 -5.30 0.81
C TYR A 49 -6.74 -3.91 1.39
N GLU A 50 -5.53 -3.39 1.26
CA GLU A 50 -5.19 -2.06 1.76
C GLU A 50 -6.04 -0.97 1.10
N VAL A 51 -6.22 -1.05 -0.21
CA VAL A 51 -7.05 -0.09 -0.94
C VAL A 51 -8.49 -0.15 -0.42
N LEU A 52 -9.04 -1.35 -0.31
CA LEU A 52 -10.41 -1.53 0.17
C LEU A 52 -10.57 -1.03 1.61
N LEU A 53 -9.59 -1.28 2.45
CA LEU A 53 -9.62 -0.83 3.84
C LEU A 53 -9.64 0.70 3.92
N HIS A 54 -8.76 1.37 3.17
CA HIS A 54 -8.73 2.83 3.18
C HIS A 54 -10.04 3.44 2.66
N LEU A 55 -10.64 2.82 1.65
CA LEU A 55 -11.94 3.26 1.15
C LEU A 55 -13.04 3.05 2.18
N ALA A 56 -13.02 1.92 2.86
CA ALA A 56 -14.03 1.61 3.88
C ALA A 56 -13.97 2.58 5.05
N GLU A 57 -12.77 3.06 5.38
CA GLU A 57 -12.57 3.98 6.49
C GLU A 57 -12.75 5.44 6.10
N ALA A 58 -12.82 5.74 4.81
CA ALA A 58 -12.97 7.12 4.34
C ALA A 58 -14.42 7.58 4.44
N PRO A 59 -14.66 8.89 4.69
CA PRO A 59 -16.01 9.43 4.69
C PRO A 59 -16.69 9.17 3.35
N GLY A 60 -17.91 8.63 3.39
CA GLY A 60 -18.64 8.30 2.18
C GLY A 60 -18.05 7.15 1.38
N ASN A 61 -17.07 6.47 1.94
CA ASN A 61 -16.42 5.32 1.30
C ASN A 61 -15.79 5.65 -0.05
N HIS A 62 -15.30 6.87 -0.21
CA HIS A 62 -14.63 7.26 -1.45
C HIS A 62 -13.43 8.16 -1.17
N LEU A 63 -12.44 8.08 -2.06
CA LEU A 63 -11.23 8.87 -2.01
C LEU A 63 -10.82 9.22 -3.43
N ARG A 64 -10.14 10.34 -3.58
CA ARG A 64 -9.49 10.67 -4.85
C ARG A 64 -8.32 9.73 -5.08
N MET A 65 -8.01 9.46 -6.34
CA MET A 65 -6.89 8.58 -6.69
C MET A 65 -5.57 9.08 -6.10
N THR A 66 -5.35 10.39 -6.08
CA THR A 66 -4.14 10.97 -5.49
C THR A 66 -4.04 10.70 -3.99
N ASP A 67 -5.15 10.86 -3.27
CA ASP A 67 -5.18 10.61 -1.83
C ASP A 67 -4.97 9.13 -1.54
N LEU A 68 -5.58 8.28 -2.34
CA LEU A 68 -5.43 6.83 -2.18
C LEU A 68 -4.00 6.40 -2.42
N ALA A 69 -3.34 6.94 -3.45
CA ALA A 69 -1.95 6.63 -3.75
C ALA A 69 -1.03 7.00 -2.57
N ASP A 70 -1.27 8.14 -1.96
CA ASP A 70 -0.49 8.58 -0.81
C ASP A 70 -0.65 7.63 0.38
N ARG A 71 -1.87 7.14 0.60
CA ARG A 71 -2.17 6.28 1.74
C ARG A 71 -1.60 4.88 1.60
N VAL A 72 -1.60 4.32 0.38
CA VAL A 72 -1.13 2.95 0.16
C VAL A 72 0.33 2.90 -0.30
N LEU A 73 0.98 4.04 -0.44
CA LEU A 73 2.39 4.14 -0.81
C LEU A 73 2.71 3.45 -2.14
N LEU A 74 1.80 3.50 -3.07
CA LEU A 74 1.99 2.99 -4.42
C LEU A 74 2.22 4.14 -5.39
N SER A 75 2.90 3.86 -6.50
CA SER A 75 2.97 4.79 -7.60
C SER A 75 1.58 4.96 -8.22
N ARG A 76 1.36 6.08 -8.93
CA ARG A 76 0.07 6.31 -9.57
C ARG A 76 -0.25 5.23 -10.60
N SER A 77 0.75 4.81 -11.38
CA SER A 77 0.53 3.77 -12.37
C SER A 77 0.22 2.42 -11.73
N GLY A 78 0.91 2.08 -10.64
CA GLY A 78 0.64 0.85 -9.90
C GLY A 78 -0.75 0.85 -9.31
N LEU A 79 -1.15 1.98 -8.72
CA LEU A 79 -2.49 2.12 -8.16
C LEU A 79 -3.56 2.04 -9.23
N THR A 80 -3.34 2.70 -10.37
CA THR A 80 -4.31 2.66 -11.48
C THR A 80 -4.57 1.23 -11.92
N ARG A 81 -3.52 0.44 -12.10
CA ARG A 81 -3.67 -0.97 -12.49
C ARG A 81 -4.40 -1.78 -11.43
N LEU A 82 -4.10 -1.52 -10.16
CA LEU A 82 -4.75 -2.22 -9.06
C LEU A 82 -6.23 -1.88 -9.00
N VAL A 83 -6.58 -0.60 -9.13
CA VAL A 83 -7.97 -0.17 -9.11
C VAL A 83 -8.71 -0.69 -10.33
N ASP A 84 -8.06 -0.74 -11.51
CA ASP A 84 -8.66 -1.36 -12.69
C ASP A 84 -9.08 -2.80 -12.41
N ARG A 85 -8.22 -3.56 -11.75
CA ARG A 85 -8.53 -4.94 -11.38
C ARG A 85 -9.68 -5.01 -10.40
N LEU A 86 -9.66 -4.16 -9.36
CA LEU A 86 -10.73 -4.15 -8.37
C LEU A 86 -12.06 -3.76 -8.99
N GLU A 87 -12.03 -2.84 -9.94
CA GLU A 87 -13.24 -2.44 -10.66
C GLU A 87 -13.76 -3.59 -11.52
N ALA A 88 -12.85 -4.29 -12.21
CA ALA A 88 -13.23 -5.46 -13.02
C ALA A 88 -13.85 -6.55 -12.14
N ASP A 89 -13.39 -6.68 -10.91
CA ASP A 89 -13.92 -7.67 -9.98
C ASP A 89 -15.19 -7.21 -9.27
N GLY A 90 -15.66 -6.00 -9.57
CA GLY A 90 -16.90 -5.47 -9.01
C GLY A 90 -16.77 -4.95 -7.58
N LEU A 91 -15.54 -4.79 -7.07
CA LEU A 91 -15.31 -4.38 -5.70
C LEU A 91 -15.26 -2.87 -5.51
N VAL A 92 -14.93 -2.14 -6.57
CA VAL A 92 -14.91 -0.67 -6.54
C VAL A 92 -15.51 -0.13 -7.83
N THR A 93 -15.90 1.14 -7.80
CA THR A 93 -16.33 1.86 -9.00
C THR A 93 -15.60 3.18 -9.06
N ARG A 94 -15.34 3.64 -10.29
CA ARG A 94 -14.79 4.98 -10.48
C ARG A 94 -15.92 5.95 -10.77
N ALA A 95 -15.79 7.14 -10.18
CA ALA A 95 -16.75 8.21 -10.42
C ALA A 95 -16.00 9.51 -10.61
N SER A 96 -16.54 10.38 -11.44
CA SER A 96 -15.99 11.71 -11.62
C SER A 96 -16.22 12.53 -10.36
N CYS A 97 -15.19 13.28 -9.95
CA CYS A 97 -15.33 14.22 -8.86
C CYS A 97 -15.71 15.57 -9.44
N PRO A 98 -16.91 16.10 -9.13
CA PRO A 98 -17.35 17.39 -9.72
C PRO A 98 -16.42 18.55 -9.38
N SER A 99 -15.77 18.51 -8.25
CA SER A 99 -14.88 19.58 -7.82
C SER A 99 -13.47 19.44 -8.36
N ASP A 100 -13.16 18.34 -9.03
CA ASP A 100 -11.80 18.06 -9.50
C ASP A 100 -11.88 17.13 -10.72
N ALA A 101 -12.19 17.70 -11.86
CA ALA A 101 -12.37 16.93 -13.09
C ALA A 101 -11.10 16.21 -13.55
N ARG A 102 -9.94 16.61 -13.03
CA ARG A 102 -8.65 15.98 -13.36
C ARG A 102 -8.19 15.00 -12.31
N GLY A 103 -8.90 14.84 -11.23
CA GLY A 103 -8.51 14.02 -10.11
C GLY A 103 -8.97 12.57 -10.16
N THR A 104 -9.46 12.14 -11.26
CA THR A 104 -9.95 10.76 -11.38
C THR A 104 -8.88 9.77 -11.76
#